data_d5b49e2bb7705feda5034d14f8419e1d
#
_entry.id   d5b49e2bb7705feda5034d14f8419e1d
#
_cell.length_a   1.000
_cell.length_b   1.000
_cell.length_c   1.000
_cell.angle_alpha   90.00
_cell.angle_beta   90.00
_cell.angle_gamma   90.00
#
_symmetry.space_group_name_H-M   'P 1'
#
loop_
_entity.id
_entity.type
_entity.pdbx_description
1 polymer ?
#
loop_
_entity_poly.entity_id
_entity_poly.type
_entity_poly.pdbx_seq_one_letter_code
_entity_poly.pdbx_strand_id
1 'polypeptide(L)'
;MSTKPEITITYCTQCQWLLRAAWLAQELLSTFSDDLGKVSLQPGTGGVFRITCDDVQIWERKADGGFPEAKVLKQRVRDVIDPQRDLGHNDRATPEAN
;
A
#
# COMPACT_ATOMS: atom_id res chain seq x y z
N MET A 1 -18.66 0.34 16.61
CA MET A 1 -17.78 1.09 15.74
C MET A 1 -16.89 0.19 14.96
N SER A 2 -16.66 0.56 13.74
CA SER A 2 -15.75 -0.21 12.92
C SER A 2 -14.33 -0.02 13.43
N THR A 3 -13.60 -1.11 13.51
CA THR A 3 -12.19 -1.08 13.85
C THR A 3 -11.34 -1.53 12.69
N LYS A 4 -11.91 -1.48 11.48
CA LYS A 4 -11.15 -1.87 10.31
C LYS A 4 -9.98 -0.93 10.08
N PRO A 5 -8.84 -1.46 9.68
CA PRO A 5 -7.65 -0.64 9.46
C PRO A 5 -7.86 0.36 8.33
N GLU A 6 -7.20 1.51 8.47
CA GLU A 6 -7.28 2.59 7.49
C GLU A 6 -5.90 2.85 6.93
N ILE A 7 -5.82 2.95 5.62
CA ILE A 7 -4.57 3.19 4.93
C ILE A 7 -4.54 4.61 4.41
N THR A 8 -3.41 5.28 4.57
CA THR A 8 -3.17 6.60 4.02
C THR A 8 -1.95 6.56 3.12
N ILE A 9 -2.10 7.05 1.90
CA ILE A 9 -0.98 7.22 0.97
C ILE A 9 -0.72 8.70 0.83
N THR A 10 0.42 9.16 1.34
CA THR A 10 0.84 10.55 1.25
C THR A 10 1.80 10.67 0.07
N TYR A 11 1.48 11.57 -0.85
CA TYR A 11 2.23 11.68 -2.10
C TYR A 11 2.60 13.13 -2.40
N CYS A 12 3.73 13.31 -3.06
CA CYS A 12 4.18 14.62 -3.45
C CYS A 12 3.36 15.13 -4.64
N THR A 13 2.72 16.28 -4.48
CA THR A 13 1.91 16.86 -5.55
C THR A 13 2.77 17.43 -6.67
N GLN A 14 3.85 18.10 -6.32
CA GLN A 14 4.73 18.71 -7.32
C GLN A 14 5.46 17.67 -8.16
N CYS A 15 5.65 16.48 -7.60
CA CYS A 15 6.28 15.38 -8.32
C CYS A 15 5.29 14.66 -9.23
N GLN A 16 4.01 15.02 -9.15
CA GLN A 16 2.94 14.44 -9.95
C GLN A 16 2.77 12.94 -9.71
N TRP A 17 2.84 12.54 -8.44
CA TRP A 17 2.73 11.14 -8.07
C TRP A 17 1.31 10.72 -7.70
N LEU A 18 0.31 11.57 -8.00
CA LEU A 18 -1.09 11.24 -7.69
C LEU A 18 -1.55 9.96 -8.39
N LEU A 19 -1.27 9.83 -9.68
CA LEU A 19 -1.75 8.66 -10.42
C LEU A 19 -1.13 7.38 -9.87
N ARG A 20 0.13 7.43 -9.50
CA ARG A 20 0.78 6.28 -8.89
C ARG A 20 0.13 5.92 -7.56
N ALA A 21 -0.12 6.94 -6.72
CA ALA A 21 -0.77 6.71 -5.43
C ALA A 21 -2.20 6.18 -5.62
N ALA A 22 -2.93 6.74 -6.55
CA ALA A 22 -4.30 6.31 -6.81
C ALA A 22 -4.34 4.88 -7.33
N TRP A 23 -3.40 4.51 -8.19
CA TRP A 23 -3.34 3.15 -8.69
C TRP A 23 -3.10 2.16 -7.55
N LEU A 24 -2.16 2.47 -6.66
CA LEU A 24 -1.89 1.60 -5.53
C LEU A 24 -3.09 1.52 -4.59
N ALA A 25 -3.82 2.63 -4.41
CA ALA A 25 -5.04 2.60 -3.60
C ALA A 25 -6.06 1.63 -4.18
N GLN A 26 -6.23 1.65 -5.50
CA GLN A 26 -7.15 0.73 -6.16
C GLN A 26 -6.70 -0.71 -6.01
N GLU A 27 -5.40 -0.96 -6.11
CA GLU A 27 -4.86 -2.30 -5.93
C GLU A 27 -5.15 -2.82 -4.52
N LEU A 28 -4.96 -1.98 -3.52
CA LEU A 28 -5.21 -2.38 -2.14
C LEU A 28 -6.69 -2.64 -1.89
N LEU A 29 -7.56 -1.77 -2.39
CA LEU A 29 -8.99 -1.94 -2.22
C LEU A 29 -9.50 -3.16 -2.98
N SER A 30 -8.94 -3.46 -4.13
CA SER A 30 -9.32 -4.67 -4.88
C SER A 30 -8.96 -5.93 -4.13
N THR A 31 -7.79 -5.95 -3.50
CA THR A 31 -7.30 -7.15 -2.84
C THR A 31 -7.95 -7.36 -1.48
N PHE A 32 -8.08 -6.30 -0.70
CA PHE A 32 -8.52 -6.43 0.68
C PHE A 32 -9.99 -6.10 0.88
N SER A 33 -10.60 -5.39 -0.08
CA SER A 33 -12.05 -5.16 -0.07
C SER A 33 -12.55 -4.71 1.30
N ASP A 34 -13.42 -5.53 1.87
CA ASP A 34 -14.09 -5.22 3.12
C ASP A 34 -13.18 -5.31 4.34
N ASP A 35 -11.96 -5.78 4.18
CA ASP A 35 -11.03 -5.87 5.29
C ASP A 35 -10.40 -4.51 5.63
N LEU A 36 -10.56 -3.52 4.75
CA LEU A 36 -10.08 -2.16 4.99
C LEU A 36 -11.24 -1.23 5.25
N GLY A 37 -11.05 -0.30 6.17
CA GLY A 37 -12.04 0.73 6.43
C GLY A 37 -12.05 1.79 5.35
N LYS A 38 -10.87 2.21 4.92
CA LYS A 38 -10.74 3.15 3.81
C LYS A 38 -9.27 3.23 3.38
N VAL A 39 -9.07 3.76 2.17
CA VAL A 39 -7.74 4.13 1.70
C VAL A 39 -7.81 5.60 1.30
N SER A 40 -7.01 6.43 1.95
CA SER A 40 -6.99 7.86 1.73
C SER A 40 -5.79 8.28 0.91
N LEU A 41 -5.98 9.27 0.06
CA LEU A 41 -4.90 9.90 -0.69
C LEU A 41 -4.65 11.27 -0.07
N GLN A 42 -3.43 11.51 0.41
CA GLN A 42 -3.12 12.74 1.10
C GLN A 42 -2.03 13.50 0.34
N PRO A 43 -2.35 14.71 -0.16
CA PRO A 43 -1.33 15.52 -0.83
C PRO A 43 -0.23 15.93 0.13
N GLY A 44 0.99 15.93 -0.36
CA GLY A 44 2.15 16.34 0.41
C GLY A 44 3.14 17.07 -0.48
N THR A 45 4.32 17.33 0.05
CA THR A 45 5.36 18.06 -0.67
C THR A 45 6.72 17.42 -0.39
N GLY A 46 7.75 17.92 -1.08
CA GLY A 46 9.13 17.53 -0.78
C GLY A 46 9.53 16.13 -1.21
N GLY A 47 8.85 15.59 -2.20
CA GLY A 47 9.20 14.26 -2.69
C GLY A 47 8.72 13.15 -1.78
N VAL A 48 7.70 13.41 -0.96
CA VAL A 48 7.17 12.39 -0.05
C VAL A 48 6.40 11.33 -0.81
N PHE A 49 6.62 10.08 -0.43
CA PHE A 49 5.74 8.97 -0.82
C PHE A 49 5.77 7.97 0.32
N ARG A 50 4.71 7.97 1.10
CA ARG A 50 4.63 7.17 2.33
C ARG A 50 3.27 6.54 2.45
N ILE A 51 3.24 5.29 2.86
CA ILE A 51 2.01 4.54 3.05
C ILE A 51 1.99 4.06 4.49
N THR A 52 0.89 4.39 5.20
CA THR A 52 0.70 3.94 6.57
C THR A 52 -0.59 3.15 6.67
N CYS A 53 -0.61 2.19 7.58
CA CYS A 53 -1.81 1.46 7.95
C CYS A 53 -2.03 1.77 9.43
N ASP A 54 -3.07 2.53 9.72
CA ASP A 54 -3.26 3.14 11.04
C ASP A 54 -1.98 3.87 11.41
N ASP A 55 -1.28 3.49 12.46
CA ASP A 55 -0.06 4.15 12.88
C ASP A 55 1.21 3.44 12.42
N VAL A 56 1.06 2.39 11.63
CA VAL A 56 2.21 1.58 11.21
C VAL A 56 2.66 2.01 9.83
N GLN A 57 3.94 2.34 9.69
CA GLN A 57 4.49 2.67 8.38
C GLN A 57 4.68 1.41 7.57
N ILE A 58 4.00 1.35 6.42
CA ILE A 58 4.09 0.20 5.52
C ILE A 58 5.21 0.41 4.51
N TRP A 59 5.32 1.63 3.98
CA TRP A 59 6.31 1.93 2.96
C TRP A 59 6.71 3.39 3.05
N GLU A 60 7.98 3.66 2.79
CA GLU A 60 8.45 5.04 2.68
C GLU A 60 9.56 5.06 1.62
N ARG A 61 9.39 5.92 0.62
CA ARG A 61 10.20 5.90 -0.60
C ARG A 61 11.70 5.94 -0.34
N LYS A 62 12.13 6.82 0.55
CA LYS A 62 13.57 6.97 0.81
C LYS A 62 14.11 5.78 1.60
N ALA A 63 13.37 5.35 2.60
CA ALA A 63 13.80 4.23 3.44
C ALA A 63 13.80 2.93 2.66
N ASP A 64 12.85 2.75 1.75
CA ASP A 64 12.72 1.50 1.00
C ASP A 64 13.36 1.55 -0.39
N GLY A 65 13.92 2.70 -0.76
CA GLY A 65 14.71 2.76 -1.98
C GLY A 65 13.91 2.89 -3.25
N GLY A 66 12.71 3.46 -3.21
CA GLY A 66 11.91 3.67 -4.41
C GLY A 66 10.44 3.46 -4.15
N PHE A 67 9.71 3.12 -5.22
CA PHE A 67 8.27 2.91 -5.14
C PHE A 67 7.97 1.42 -5.01
N PRO A 68 6.90 1.06 -4.27
CA PRO A 68 6.58 -0.35 -4.10
C PRO A 68 5.92 -0.93 -5.34
N GLU A 69 6.22 -2.18 -5.62
CA GLU A 69 5.38 -2.97 -6.49
C GLU A 69 4.10 -3.33 -5.75
N ALA A 70 3.00 -3.45 -6.48
CA ALA A 70 1.72 -3.76 -5.86
C ALA A 70 1.79 -5.05 -5.05
N LYS A 71 2.46 -6.06 -5.58
CA LYS A 71 2.61 -7.35 -4.90
C LYS A 71 3.28 -7.20 -3.54
N VAL A 72 4.39 -6.47 -3.49
CA VAL A 72 5.13 -6.27 -2.24
C VAL A 72 4.30 -5.46 -1.26
N LEU A 73 3.64 -4.42 -1.75
CA LEU A 73 2.81 -3.60 -0.90
C LEU A 73 1.68 -4.40 -0.28
N LYS A 74 1.02 -5.24 -1.07
CA LYS A 74 -0.06 -6.09 -0.57
C LYS A 74 0.45 -7.05 0.51
N GLN A 75 1.64 -7.61 0.31
CA GLN A 75 2.22 -8.50 1.32
C GLN A 75 2.48 -7.77 2.62
N ARG A 76 3.01 -6.55 2.55
CA ARG A 76 3.29 -5.77 3.76
C ARG A 76 2.02 -5.39 4.50
N VAL A 77 0.98 -5.01 3.76
CA VAL A 77 -0.31 -4.69 4.38
C VAL A 77 -0.89 -5.94 5.05
N ARG A 78 -0.89 -7.07 4.32
CA ARG A 78 -1.36 -8.33 4.88
C ARG A 78 -0.65 -8.68 6.16
N ASP A 79 0.66 -8.49 6.21
CA ASP A 79 1.45 -8.83 7.38
C ASP A 79 1.05 -8.02 8.61
N VAL A 80 0.51 -6.82 8.40
CA VAL A 80 0.07 -5.96 9.50
C VAL A 80 -1.37 -6.28 9.91
N ILE A 81 -2.27 -6.47 8.94
CA ILE A 81 -3.69 -6.59 9.25
C ILE A 81 -4.14 -8.02 9.50
N ASP A 82 -3.50 -8.99 8.86
CA ASP A 82 -3.89 -10.39 9.01
C ASP A 82 -2.74 -11.29 8.54
N PRO A 83 -1.74 -11.52 9.38
CA PRO A 83 -0.54 -12.26 8.95
C PRO A 83 -0.81 -13.68 8.45
N GLN A 84 -1.95 -14.26 8.82
CA GLN A 84 -2.26 -15.62 8.42
C GLN A 84 -2.92 -15.72 7.05
N ARG A 85 -3.27 -14.58 6.45
CA ARG A 85 -4.00 -14.58 5.19
C ARG A 85 -3.08 -14.93 4.03
N ASP A 86 -3.52 -15.87 3.19
CA ASP A 86 -2.83 -16.22 1.96
C ASP A 86 -3.33 -15.31 0.83
N LEU A 87 -2.42 -14.63 0.18
CA LEU A 87 -2.76 -13.74 -0.93
C LEU A 87 -2.68 -14.41 -2.29
N GLY A 88 -2.49 -15.72 -2.33
CA GLY A 88 -2.44 -16.43 -3.59
C GLY A 88 -1.25 -16.02 -4.43
N HIS A 89 -1.54 -15.53 -5.65
CA HIS A 89 -0.46 -15.11 -6.56
C HIS A 89 0.45 -14.06 -5.96
N ASN A 90 -0.07 -13.23 -5.08
CA ASN A 90 0.71 -12.16 -4.48
C ASN A 90 1.68 -12.66 -3.41
N ASP A 91 1.61 -13.94 -3.05
CA ASP A 91 2.51 -14.53 -2.08
C ASP A 91 3.52 -15.50 -2.71
N ARG A 92 3.38 -15.78 -4.01
CA ARG A 92 4.22 -16.77 -4.66
C ARG A 92 5.36 -16.11 -5.42
N ALA A 93 6.41 -16.87 -5.63
CA ALA A 93 7.49 -16.42 -6.48
C ALA A 93 6.97 -16.11 -7.87
N THR A 94 7.61 -15.17 -8.53
CA THR A 94 7.19 -14.76 -9.86
C THR A 94 7.40 -15.90 -10.84
N PRO A 95 6.37 -16.26 -11.62
CA PRO A 95 6.47 -17.43 -12.50
C PRO A 95 7.47 -17.29 -13.61
N GLU A 96 7.89 -16.10 -13.95
CA GLU A 96 8.84 -15.97 -15.03
C GLU A 96 10.15 -16.61 -14.65
N ALA A 97 10.33 -16.87 -13.41
CA ALA A 97 11.48 -17.64 -13.01
C ALA A 97 11.46 -18.99 -13.69
N ASN A 98 10.38 -19.30 -14.28
CA ASN A 98 10.29 -20.52 -15.04
C ASN A 98 9.88 -20.23 -16.43
#